data_fb67f4b93cf8630525b89264351962c6
#
_entry.id   fb67f4b93cf8630525b89264351962c6
#
_cell.length_a   1.000
_cell.length_b   1.000
_cell.length_c   1.000
_cell.angle_alpha   90.00
_cell.angle_beta   90.00
_cell.angle_gamma   90.00
#
_symmetry.space_group_name_H-M   'P 1'
#
loop_
_entity.id
_entity.type
_entity.pdbx_description
1 polymer ?
#
loop_
_entity_poly.entity_id
_entity_poly.type
_entity_poly.pdbx_seq_one_letter_code
_entity_poly.pdbx_strand_id
1 'polypeptide(L)'
;MSKMYKKILVAFDGSEASKHALDHAVSIADLSKASVHIISVVPKVMMPVFPDEGFGAAPVTAAQDLGDYQDRMKTIYGKSLEEAEEDIKGHFPDLQVTTQLMEGRPSSTIVDEAENNDMDLIVIGSRGLGGITGWILGSTSRRVVESCTKPVLIIK
;
A
#
# COMPACT_ATOMS: atom_id res chain seq x y z
N MET A 1 -6.76 27.56 15.06
CA MET A 1 -7.10 26.89 13.79
C MET A 1 -6.97 25.38 13.95
N SER A 2 -7.99 24.64 13.60
CA SER A 2 -7.87 23.20 13.55
C SER A 2 -6.89 22.80 12.45
N LYS A 3 -5.98 21.86 12.73
CA LYS A 3 -5.09 21.31 11.70
C LYS A 3 -5.95 20.57 10.69
N MET A 4 -5.76 20.83 9.41
CA MET A 4 -6.53 20.20 8.33
C MET A 4 -6.30 18.68 8.31
N TYR A 5 -5.06 18.27 8.48
CA TYR A 5 -4.67 16.86 8.54
C TYR A 5 -3.86 16.60 9.81
N LYS A 6 -4.21 15.51 10.51
CA LYS A 6 -3.48 15.02 11.70
C LYS A 6 -2.87 13.65 11.46
N LYS A 7 -3.52 12.83 10.63
CA LYS A 7 -3.11 11.47 10.31
C LYS A 7 -3.20 11.24 8.80
N ILE A 8 -2.08 10.93 8.20
CA ILE A 8 -1.97 10.69 6.75
C ILE A 8 -1.60 9.23 6.53
N LEU A 9 -2.38 8.54 5.70
CA LEU A 9 -2.10 7.17 5.26
C LEU A 9 -1.46 7.21 3.87
N VAL A 10 -0.36 6.49 3.71
CA VAL A 10 0.31 6.32 2.42
C VAL A 10 0.31 4.84 2.04
N ALA A 11 -0.20 4.53 0.86
CA ALA A 11 -0.07 3.21 0.25
C ALA A 11 1.24 3.16 -0.55
N PHE A 12 2.14 2.28 -0.16
CA PHE A 12 3.49 2.17 -0.70
C PHE A 12 3.77 0.75 -1.18
N ASP A 13 4.15 0.60 -2.44
CA ASP A 13 4.51 -0.70 -3.02
C ASP A 13 5.93 -0.74 -3.61
N GLY A 14 6.70 0.33 -3.43
CA GLY A 14 8.05 0.46 -3.98
C GLY A 14 8.11 0.95 -5.43
N SER A 15 6.97 1.16 -6.09
CA SER A 15 6.92 1.77 -7.43
C SER A 15 7.33 3.24 -7.39
N GLU A 16 7.74 3.78 -8.54
CA GLU A 16 8.09 5.22 -8.64
C GLU A 16 6.90 6.11 -8.26
N ALA A 17 5.69 5.76 -8.68
CA ALA A 17 4.48 6.50 -8.31
C ALA A 17 4.24 6.49 -6.80
N SER A 18 4.46 5.36 -6.12
CA SER A 18 4.31 5.27 -4.67
C SER A 18 5.41 6.02 -3.92
N LYS A 19 6.61 6.08 -4.46
CA LYS A 19 7.69 6.91 -3.90
C LYS A 19 7.36 8.40 -4.00
N HIS A 20 6.87 8.87 -5.14
CA HIS A 20 6.38 10.24 -5.29
C HIS A 20 5.21 10.54 -4.36
N ALA A 21 4.29 9.60 -4.19
CA ALA A 21 3.18 9.74 -3.24
C ALA A 21 3.69 9.91 -1.81
N LEU A 22 4.70 9.13 -1.43
CA LEU A 22 5.32 9.22 -0.12
C LEU A 22 6.01 10.58 0.10
N ASP A 23 6.74 11.08 -0.89
CA ASP A 23 7.38 12.40 -0.83
C ASP A 23 6.36 13.52 -0.61
N HIS A 24 5.24 13.48 -1.32
CA HIS A 24 4.14 14.43 -1.14
C HIS A 24 3.51 14.33 0.26
N ALA A 25 3.25 13.11 0.72
CA ALA A 25 2.67 12.87 2.03
C ALA A 25 3.56 13.39 3.17
N VAL A 26 4.86 13.14 3.08
CA VAL A 26 5.84 13.62 4.07
C VAL A 26 5.91 15.15 4.08
N SER A 27 5.90 15.79 2.91
CA SER A 27 5.89 17.24 2.79
C SER A 27 4.63 17.86 3.41
N ILE A 28 3.46 17.28 3.14
CA ILE A 28 2.19 17.72 3.74
C ILE A 28 2.22 17.51 5.27
N ALA A 29 2.72 16.36 5.71
CA ALA A 29 2.80 16.04 7.13
C ALA A 29 3.74 16.95 7.89
N ASP A 30 4.89 17.29 7.31
CA ASP A 30 5.83 18.23 7.94
C ASP A 30 5.23 19.63 8.10
N LEU A 31 4.54 20.12 7.07
CA LEU A 31 3.86 21.41 7.11
C LEU A 31 2.68 21.44 8.09
N SER A 32 1.86 20.39 8.11
CA SER A 32 0.66 20.30 8.94
C SER A 32 0.93 19.77 10.35
N LYS A 33 2.14 19.27 10.61
CA LYS A 33 2.50 18.56 11.85
C LYS A 33 1.61 17.32 12.06
N ALA A 34 1.34 16.62 10.96
CA ALA A 34 0.60 15.36 10.96
C ALA A 34 1.54 14.17 11.16
N SER A 35 0.99 13.05 11.61
CA SER A 35 1.68 11.76 11.57
C SER A 35 1.47 11.09 10.21
N VAL A 36 2.46 10.29 9.78
CA VAL A 36 2.40 9.51 8.55
C VAL A 36 2.39 8.03 8.91
N HIS A 37 1.40 7.31 8.40
CA HIS A 37 1.31 5.86 8.49
C HIS A 37 1.49 5.28 7.09
N ILE A 38 2.55 4.51 6.90
CA ILE A 38 2.90 3.92 5.61
C ILE A 38 2.54 2.44 5.65
N ILE A 39 1.70 2.01 4.73
CA ILE A 39 1.35 0.61 4.59
C ILE A 39 1.81 0.06 3.24
N SER A 40 2.35 -1.15 3.27
CA SER A 40 2.61 -1.96 2.08
C SER A 40 1.72 -3.18 2.15
N VAL A 41 0.90 -3.38 1.15
CA VAL A 41 -0.02 -4.51 1.08
C VAL A 41 0.50 -5.51 0.05
N VAL A 42 0.96 -6.66 0.52
CA VAL A 42 1.38 -7.76 -0.34
C VAL A 42 0.12 -8.47 -0.85
N PRO A 43 -0.11 -8.50 -2.17
CA PRO A 43 -1.25 -9.21 -2.71
C PRO A 43 -1.21 -10.69 -2.35
N LYS A 44 -2.31 -11.23 -1.87
CA LYS A 44 -2.45 -12.67 -1.67
C LYS A 44 -2.59 -13.38 -3.01
N VAL A 45 -1.72 -14.34 -3.24
CA VAL A 45 -1.86 -15.26 -4.36
C VAL A 45 -2.89 -16.32 -3.97
N MET A 46 -4.05 -16.28 -4.63
CA MET A 46 -5.07 -17.31 -4.46
C MET A 46 -4.79 -18.45 -5.41
N MET A 47 -4.77 -19.69 -4.90
CA MET A 47 -4.84 -20.87 -5.75
C MET A 47 -6.23 -20.91 -6.40
N PRO A 48 -6.32 -21.09 -7.72
CA PRO A 48 -7.62 -21.40 -8.33
C PRO A 48 -8.11 -22.72 -7.74
N VAL A 49 -9.23 -22.66 -7.04
CA VAL A 49 -9.95 -23.86 -6.61
C VAL A 49 -10.66 -24.35 -7.87
N PHE A 50 -10.10 -25.36 -8.52
CA PHE A 50 -10.84 -26.08 -9.55
C PHE A 50 -11.90 -26.92 -8.84
N PRO A 51 -13.20 -26.74 -9.14
CA PRO A 51 -14.21 -27.65 -8.63
C PRO A 51 -13.86 -29.06 -9.09
N ASP A 52 -13.91 -29.98 -8.15
CA ASP A 52 -13.51 -31.37 -8.28
C ASP A 52 -14.31 -32.09 -9.36
N GLU A 53 -13.78 -32.15 -10.57
CA GLU A 53 -14.16 -33.12 -11.54
C GLU A 53 -12.97 -34.07 -11.77
N GLY A 54 -12.68 -34.90 -10.76
CA GLY A 54 -11.96 -36.16 -10.94
C GLY A 54 -10.50 -36.14 -11.34
N PHE A 55 -9.82 -35.01 -11.36
CA PHE A 55 -8.37 -34.93 -11.54
C PHE A 55 -7.74 -34.53 -10.22
N GLY A 56 -6.93 -35.44 -9.70
CA GLY A 56 -6.36 -35.43 -8.38
C GLY A 56 -5.84 -34.09 -7.86
N ALA A 57 -5.75 -33.98 -6.54
CA ALA A 57 -5.26 -32.83 -5.79
C ALA A 57 -4.10 -32.13 -6.50
N ALA A 58 -4.15 -30.79 -6.56
CA ALA A 58 -3.02 -30.00 -7.05
C ALA A 58 -1.72 -30.53 -6.39
N PRO A 59 -0.64 -30.73 -7.18
CA PRO A 59 0.57 -31.30 -6.62
C PRO A 59 1.01 -30.50 -5.40
N VAL A 60 1.43 -31.18 -4.34
CA VAL A 60 1.96 -30.56 -3.10
C VAL A 60 3.06 -29.53 -3.42
N THR A 61 3.79 -29.73 -4.50
CA THR A 61 4.79 -28.82 -5.07
C THR A 61 4.22 -27.46 -5.45
N ALA A 62 3.00 -27.40 -6.06
CA ALA A 62 2.38 -26.14 -6.45
C ALA A 62 1.99 -25.28 -5.24
N ALA A 63 1.52 -25.90 -4.16
CA ALA A 63 1.21 -25.20 -2.91
C ALA A 63 2.48 -24.68 -2.22
N GLN A 64 3.57 -25.43 -2.24
CA GLN A 64 4.87 -25.02 -1.73
C GLN A 64 5.45 -23.88 -2.55
N ASP A 65 5.40 -23.96 -3.88
CA ASP A 65 5.89 -22.93 -4.80
C ASP A 65 5.14 -21.60 -4.60
N LEU A 66 3.84 -21.64 -4.35
CA LEU A 66 3.03 -20.45 -4.04
C LEU A 66 3.38 -19.87 -2.68
N GLY A 67 3.61 -20.70 -1.66
CA GLY A 67 4.07 -20.26 -0.34
C GLY A 67 5.43 -19.57 -0.42
N ASP A 68 6.37 -20.15 -1.15
CA ASP A 68 7.69 -19.58 -1.36
C ASP A 68 7.63 -18.26 -2.14
N TYR A 69 6.75 -18.17 -3.14
CA TYR A 69 6.51 -16.92 -3.87
C TYR A 69 5.95 -15.84 -2.95
N GLN A 70 4.95 -16.17 -2.12
CA GLN A 70 4.37 -15.23 -1.17
C GLN A 70 5.41 -14.71 -0.17
N ASP A 71 6.25 -15.59 0.36
CA ASP A 71 7.33 -15.24 1.29
C ASP A 71 8.38 -14.33 0.63
N ARG A 72 8.74 -14.60 -0.61
CA ARG A 72 9.64 -13.72 -1.37
C ARG A 72 9.04 -12.33 -1.59
N MET A 73 7.76 -12.26 -1.91
CA MET A 73 7.06 -10.97 -2.08
C MET A 73 7.03 -10.19 -0.77
N LYS A 74 6.74 -10.84 0.35
CA LYS A 74 6.82 -10.20 1.68
C LYS A 74 8.20 -9.63 1.97
N THR A 75 9.24 -10.36 1.65
CA THR A 75 10.63 -9.92 1.85
C THR A 75 10.95 -8.69 1.01
N ILE A 76 10.56 -8.68 -0.27
CA ILE A 76 10.78 -7.56 -1.19
C ILE A 76 10.02 -6.31 -0.74
N TYR A 77 8.73 -6.45 -0.44
CA TYR A 77 7.91 -5.33 0.04
C TYR A 77 8.40 -4.80 1.39
N GLY A 78 8.73 -5.71 2.31
CA GLY A 78 9.25 -5.36 3.63
C GLY A 78 10.56 -4.60 3.57
N LYS A 79 11.48 -5.02 2.71
CA LYS A 79 12.77 -4.33 2.50
C LYS A 79 12.57 -2.92 1.94
N SER A 80 11.74 -2.78 0.91
CA SER A 80 11.41 -1.46 0.33
C SER A 80 10.78 -0.52 1.38
N LEU A 81 9.92 -1.06 2.23
CA LEU A 81 9.26 -0.31 3.29
C LEU A 81 10.25 0.15 4.37
N GLU A 82 11.17 -0.72 4.79
CA GLU A 82 12.23 -0.39 5.75
C GLU A 82 13.15 0.70 5.21
N GLU A 83 13.59 0.58 3.96
CA GLU A 83 14.44 1.57 3.29
C GLU A 83 13.75 2.94 3.23
N ALA A 84 12.47 2.97 2.89
CA ALA A 84 11.68 4.19 2.86
C ALA A 84 11.54 4.82 4.26
N GLU A 85 11.30 4.03 5.28
CA GLU A 85 11.22 4.50 6.67
C GLU A 85 12.53 5.09 7.16
N GLU A 86 13.65 4.43 6.90
CA GLU A 86 15.00 4.91 7.26
C GLU A 86 15.33 6.23 6.57
N ASP A 87 15.02 6.34 5.29
CA ASP A 87 15.25 7.56 4.51
C ASP A 87 14.45 8.75 5.07
N ILE A 88 13.18 8.53 5.39
CA ILE A 88 12.33 9.56 5.99
C ILE A 88 12.86 9.99 7.36
N LYS A 89 13.19 9.05 8.22
CA LYS A 89 13.74 9.33 9.55
C LYS A 89 15.05 10.10 9.49
N GLY A 90 15.87 9.84 8.48
CA GLY A 90 17.12 10.57 8.25
C GLY A 90 16.91 12.03 7.85
N HIS A 91 15.91 12.32 7.03
CA HIS A 91 15.61 13.67 6.53
C HIS A 91 14.63 14.46 7.40
N PHE A 92 13.73 13.77 8.11
CA PHE A 92 12.66 14.35 8.93
C PHE A 92 12.63 13.69 10.32
N PRO A 93 13.66 13.91 11.16
CA PRO A 93 13.78 13.19 12.43
C PRO A 93 12.65 13.50 13.43
N ASP A 94 11.98 14.63 13.30
CA ASP A 94 10.87 15.03 14.18
C ASP A 94 9.49 14.55 13.68
N LEU A 95 9.43 13.98 12.49
CA LEU A 95 8.18 13.48 11.91
C LEU A 95 7.79 12.15 12.55
N GLN A 96 6.53 12.05 12.99
CA GLN A 96 5.99 10.78 13.47
C GLN A 96 5.64 9.87 12.28
N VAL A 97 6.42 8.82 12.10
CA VAL A 97 6.25 7.85 11.01
C VAL A 97 6.08 6.46 11.60
N THR A 98 5.07 5.75 11.14
CA THR A 98 4.85 4.33 11.42
C THR A 98 4.72 3.56 10.12
N THR A 99 5.15 2.32 10.12
CA THR A 99 5.10 1.44 8.95
C THR A 99 4.44 0.13 9.29
N GLN A 100 3.75 -0.45 8.32
CA GLN A 100 3.13 -1.77 8.48
C GLN A 100 3.12 -2.52 7.16
N LEU A 101 3.60 -3.76 7.20
CA LEU A 101 3.48 -4.71 6.11
C LEU A 101 2.22 -5.54 6.32
N MET A 102 1.33 -5.55 5.35
CA MET A 102 0.06 -6.25 5.40
C MET A 102 -0.08 -7.20 4.21
N GLU A 103 -0.93 -8.19 4.34
CA GLU A 103 -1.29 -9.09 3.26
C GLU A 103 -2.78 -9.00 2.98
N GLY A 104 -3.16 -9.08 1.71
CA GLY A 104 -4.56 -9.08 1.34
C GLY A 104 -4.80 -8.47 -0.03
N ARG A 105 -6.02 -8.04 -0.24
CA ARG A 105 -6.40 -7.29 -1.42
C ARG A 105 -6.03 -5.82 -1.22
N PRO A 106 -5.10 -5.26 -2.00
CA PRO A 106 -4.59 -3.91 -1.72
C PRO A 106 -5.67 -2.84 -1.56
N SER A 107 -6.65 -2.77 -2.45
CA SER A 107 -7.68 -1.74 -2.39
C SER A 107 -8.53 -1.79 -1.12
N SER A 108 -9.05 -2.95 -0.76
CA SER A 108 -9.86 -3.10 0.45
C SER A 108 -9.05 -2.92 1.73
N THR A 109 -7.82 -3.43 1.76
CA THR A 109 -6.92 -3.27 2.90
C THR A 109 -6.59 -1.80 3.17
N ILE A 110 -6.32 -1.02 2.13
CA ILE A 110 -6.06 0.43 2.24
C ILE A 110 -7.29 1.16 2.78
N VAL A 111 -8.46 0.86 2.23
CA VAL A 111 -9.72 1.49 2.68
C VAL A 111 -10.03 1.14 4.13
N ASP A 112 -9.94 -0.14 4.49
CA ASP A 112 -10.20 -0.61 5.85
C ASP A 112 -9.25 0.04 6.86
N GLU A 113 -7.96 0.15 6.51
CA GLU A 113 -6.97 0.80 7.36
C GLU A 113 -7.26 2.29 7.56
N ALA A 114 -7.66 2.98 6.50
CA ALA A 114 -8.02 4.39 6.57
C ALA A 114 -9.27 4.64 7.41
N GLU A 115 -10.31 3.83 7.22
CA GLU A 115 -11.57 3.98 7.94
C GLU A 115 -11.46 3.57 9.41
N ASN A 116 -10.82 2.42 9.69
CA ASN A 116 -10.71 1.88 11.06
C ASN A 116 -9.79 2.69 11.96
N ASN A 117 -8.80 3.38 11.41
CA ASN A 117 -7.84 4.19 12.17
C ASN A 117 -8.11 5.69 12.09
N ASP A 118 -9.24 6.08 11.51
CA ASP A 118 -9.64 7.48 11.38
C ASP A 118 -8.57 8.34 10.72
N MET A 119 -8.08 7.91 9.57
CA MET A 119 -7.14 8.70 8.79
C MET A 119 -7.83 9.92 8.17
N ASP A 120 -7.13 11.02 8.11
CA ASP A 120 -7.67 12.28 7.57
C ASP A 120 -7.44 12.43 6.08
N LEU A 121 -6.42 11.74 5.55
CA LEU A 121 -6.02 11.79 4.15
C LEU A 121 -5.36 10.48 3.75
N ILE A 122 -5.71 9.99 2.58
CA ILE A 122 -4.98 8.92 1.89
C ILE A 122 -4.17 9.53 0.76
N VAL A 123 -2.88 9.21 0.68
CA VAL A 123 -2.01 9.58 -0.43
C VAL A 123 -1.58 8.30 -1.15
N ILE A 124 -1.85 8.23 -2.44
CA ILE A 124 -1.62 7.03 -3.24
C ILE A 124 -1.12 7.41 -4.64
N GLY A 125 -0.19 6.62 -5.16
CA GLY A 125 0.23 6.75 -6.55
C GLY A 125 -0.88 6.35 -7.52
N SER A 126 -0.94 7.00 -8.66
CA SER A 126 -1.93 6.69 -9.70
C SER A 126 -1.77 5.28 -10.29
N ARG A 127 -0.58 4.67 -10.13
CA ARG A 127 -0.22 3.34 -10.63
C ARG A 127 0.67 2.61 -9.62
N GLY A 128 0.62 1.28 -9.67
CA GLY A 128 1.51 0.41 -8.90
C GLY A 128 2.57 -0.26 -9.78
N LEU A 129 3.18 -1.33 -9.26
CA LEU A 129 4.27 -2.08 -9.90
C LEU A 129 3.92 -2.72 -11.25
N GLY A 130 2.64 -2.91 -11.58
CA GLY A 130 2.18 -3.45 -12.87
C GLY A 130 1.61 -2.40 -13.81
N GLY A 131 1.95 -1.13 -13.63
CA GLY A 131 1.27 0.00 -14.24
C GLY A 131 1.28 0.07 -15.77
N ILE A 132 0.11 0.34 -16.35
CA ILE A 132 -0.07 0.67 -17.76
C ILE A 132 0.27 2.16 -17.94
N THR A 133 0.98 2.50 -19.02
CA THR A 133 1.27 3.89 -19.36
C THR A 133 0.02 4.62 -19.88
N GLY A 134 -0.26 5.84 -19.39
CA GLY A 134 -1.38 6.66 -19.85
C GLY A 134 -2.11 7.43 -18.76
N TRP A 135 -3.25 8.01 -19.09
CA TRP A 135 -4.08 8.86 -18.22
C TRP A 135 -5.00 8.08 -17.27
N ILE A 136 -4.92 6.76 -17.27
CA ILE A 136 -5.87 5.88 -16.56
C ILE A 136 -5.32 5.59 -15.16
N LEU A 137 -6.15 5.74 -14.15
CA LEU A 137 -5.85 5.28 -12.80
C LEU A 137 -5.69 3.75 -12.78
N GLY A 138 -4.72 3.27 -12.02
CA GLY A 138 -4.58 1.84 -11.74
C GLY A 138 -5.81 1.28 -11.02
N SER A 139 -5.98 -0.03 -11.05
CA SER A 139 -7.15 -0.70 -10.45
C SER A 139 -7.26 -0.45 -8.94
N THR A 140 -6.15 -0.42 -8.23
CA THR A 140 -6.12 -0.18 -6.78
C THR A 140 -6.52 1.26 -6.45
N SER A 141 -5.89 2.26 -7.07
CA SER A 141 -6.19 3.66 -6.82
C SER A 141 -7.63 4.03 -7.17
N ARG A 142 -8.15 3.49 -8.27
CA ARG A 142 -9.56 3.67 -8.66
C ARG A 142 -10.51 3.14 -7.60
N ARG A 143 -10.30 1.90 -7.14
CA ARG A 143 -11.17 1.28 -6.13
C ARG A 143 -11.09 1.99 -4.78
N VAL A 144 -9.92 2.49 -4.40
CA VAL A 144 -9.77 3.30 -3.19
C VAL A 144 -10.63 4.56 -3.28
N VAL A 145 -10.55 5.30 -4.38
CA VAL A 145 -11.37 6.51 -4.59
C VAL A 145 -12.87 6.20 -4.56
N GLU A 146 -13.28 5.11 -5.18
CA GLU A 146 -14.71 4.72 -5.26
C GLU A 146 -15.28 4.24 -3.92
N SER A 147 -14.46 3.64 -3.06
CA SER A 147 -14.92 2.94 -1.86
C SER A 147 -14.64 3.67 -0.55
N CYS A 148 -13.73 4.65 -0.56
CA CYS A 148 -13.32 5.34 0.66
C CYS A 148 -14.15 6.60 0.91
N THR A 149 -14.47 6.87 2.18
CA THR A 149 -15.13 8.10 2.62
C THR A 149 -14.14 9.23 2.94
N LYS A 150 -12.86 8.92 3.04
CA LYS A 150 -11.81 9.88 3.38
C LYS A 150 -11.30 10.61 2.13
N PRO A 151 -10.76 11.84 2.28
CA PRO A 151 -10.05 12.51 1.20
C PRO A 151 -8.92 11.65 0.64
N VAL A 152 -8.78 11.62 -0.68
CA VAL A 152 -7.73 10.86 -1.38
C VAL A 152 -6.96 11.78 -2.30
N LEU A 153 -5.65 11.83 -2.13
CA LEU A 153 -4.73 12.54 -3.00
C LEU A 153 -4.04 11.52 -3.92
N ILE A 154 -4.24 11.67 -5.21
CA ILE A 154 -3.63 10.83 -6.23
C ILE A 154 -2.39 11.53 -6.79
N ILE A 155 -1.25 10.85 -6.74
CA ILE A 155 0.01 11.35 -7.30
C ILE A 155 0.32 10.61 -8.60
N LYS A 156 0.52 11.36 -9.65
CA LYS A 156 0.88 10.85 -10.97
C LYS A 156 2.37 10.57 -11.13
#